data_1f8b132bc721e8fcdfdc5ad41b25962a
#
_entry.id   1f8b132bc721e8fcdfdc5ad41b25962a
#
_cell.length_a   1.000
_cell.length_b   1.000
_cell.length_c   1.000
_cell.angle_alpha   90.00
_cell.angle_beta   90.00
_cell.angle_gamma   90.00
#
_symmetry.space_group_name_H-M   'P 1'
#
loop_
_entity.id
_entity.type
_entity.pdbx_description
1 polymer ?
#
loop_
_entity_poly.entity_id
_entity_poly.type
_entity_poly.pdbx_seq_one_letter_code
_entity_poly.pdbx_strand_id
1 'polypeptide(L)'
;MEHVVSIQSLEKHYGPLRALGGVSLDVERATVFGLLGQNGAGKTTLVKILLGMLVPTSGSARLLGRPVGSAAARREVGYLPEDHRLPEYHTGPSLLDVYGGLQGLPRQERRNRAAELLDMLGLAGREKLRIRGYSKGMKQRLGLAQALLHRPSVLFLDEPTDGVDPVGRKQIRDLLLAERARGVTIFINSHLLGEVEQVCDRVAILKQGQLALIGTVPEVVGEKATWLVAFDRPVPDDHRWSAARLTPGGAEGLWRLHLDSADGIDRFQEEARGRGFLLRHLERERGTLEETYLALADAGGPSS
;
A
#
# COMPACT_ATOMS: atom_id res chain seq x y z
N MET A 1 14.21 14.87 -10.37
CA MET A 1 12.85 14.26 -10.49
C MET A 1 11.85 15.21 -9.84
N GLU A 2 10.63 15.32 -10.37
CA GLU A 2 9.62 16.24 -9.81
C GLU A 2 8.86 15.50 -8.70
N HIS A 3 8.94 16.02 -7.46
CA HIS A 3 8.21 15.47 -6.33
C HIS A 3 6.76 15.98 -6.33
N VAL A 4 5.82 15.06 -6.26
CA VAL A 4 4.39 15.38 -6.12
C VAL A 4 4.07 15.80 -4.70
N VAL A 5 4.69 15.15 -3.73
CA VAL A 5 4.63 15.53 -2.31
C VAL A 5 6.04 15.81 -1.82
N SER A 6 6.21 16.89 -1.11
CA SER A 6 7.45 17.22 -0.40
C SER A 6 7.11 17.73 0.99
N ILE A 7 7.69 17.10 2.00
CA ILE A 7 7.46 17.39 3.41
C ILE A 7 8.79 17.65 4.08
N GLN A 8 8.89 18.76 4.83
CA GLN A 8 10.10 19.17 5.51
C GLN A 8 9.82 19.45 7.00
N SER A 9 10.41 18.62 7.86
CA SER A 9 10.35 18.73 9.34
C SER A 9 8.95 19.01 9.87
N LEU A 10 7.95 18.29 9.35
CA LEU A 10 6.54 18.53 9.65
C LEU A 10 6.19 18.08 11.06
N GLU A 11 5.66 19.02 11.86
CA GLU A 11 5.21 18.73 13.22
C GLU A 11 3.73 19.03 13.40
N LYS A 12 3.08 18.24 14.25
CA LYS A 12 1.72 18.50 14.71
C LYS A 12 1.55 18.13 16.15
N HIS A 13 1.11 19.12 16.93
CA HIS A 13 0.77 18.97 18.34
C HIS A 13 -0.73 19.19 18.56
N TYR A 14 -1.32 18.40 19.44
CA TYR A 14 -2.67 18.57 19.99
C TYR A 14 -2.53 18.71 21.51
N GLY A 15 -2.35 19.94 22.00
CA GLY A 15 -1.95 20.16 23.38
C GLY A 15 -0.63 19.44 23.69
N PRO A 16 -0.59 18.57 24.70
CA PRO A 16 0.62 17.81 25.06
C PRO A 16 0.93 16.65 24.10
N LEU A 17 -0.04 16.22 23.29
CA LEU A 17 0.14 15.10 22.37
C LEU A 17 0.88 15.53 21.11
N ARG A 18 2.06 14.96 20.88
CA ARG A 18 2.84 15.13 19.66
C ARG A 18 2.41 14.07 18.63
N ALA A 19 1.54 14.44 17.71
CA ALA A 19 1.02 13.56 16.68
C ALA A 19 1.98 13.37 15.49
N LEU A 20 2.77 14.41 15.15
CA LEU A 20 3.88 14.34 14.19
C LEU A 20 5.10 15.06 14.79
N GLY A 21 6.27 14.45 14.61
CA GLY A 21 7.49 14.86 15.28
C GLY A 21 8.66 15.15 14.33
N GLY A 22 8.48 16.05 13.36
CA GLY A 22 9.54 16.42 12.42
C GLY A 22 9.65 15.48 11.22
N VAL A 23 8.51 14.99 10.71
CA VAL A 23 8.49 14.11 9.54
C VAL A 23 8.99 14.84 8.30
N SER A 24 9.93 14.21 7.59
CA SER A 24 10.44 14.68 6.28
C SER A 24 10.42 13.51 5.29
N LEU A 25 9.76 13.70 4.15
CA LEU A 25 9.74 12.72 3.06
C LEU A 25 9.33 13.38 1.73
N ASP A 26 9.77 12.77 0.66
CA ASP A 26 9.41 13.16 -0.71
C ASP A 26 8.79 11.96 -1.45
N VAL A 27 7.77 12.24 -2.28
CA VAL A 27 7.12 11.23 -3.12
C VAL A 27 7.13 11.68 -4.57
N GLU A 28 7.64 10.82 -5.44
CA GLU A 28 7.76 11.05 -6.87
C GLU A 28 6.43 10.88 -7.60
N ARG A 29 6.32 11.45 -8.81
CA ARG A 29 5.16 11.25 -9.68
C ARG A 29 5.00 9.78 -10.08
N ALA A 30 3.75 9.40 -10.38
CA ALA A 30 3.40 8.06 -10.88
C ALA A 30 3.91 6.91 -9.97
N THR A 31 3.89 7.14 -8.66
CA THR A 31 4.30 6.19 -7.63
C THR A 31 3.10 5.75 -6.82
N VAL A 32 2.99 4.47 -6.52
CA VAL A 32 2.10 3.98 -5.46
C VAL A 32 2.89 3.95 -4.16
N PHE A 33 2.52 4.82 -3.24
CA PHE A 33 3.22 5.05 -1.98
C PHE A 33 2.38 4.55 -0.79
N GLY A 34 2.90 3.57 -0.06
CA GLY A 34 2.28 3.03 1.14
C GLY A 34 2.69 3.81 2.39
N LEU A 35 1.72 4.27 3.18
CA LEU A 35 1.96 4.89 4.48
C LEU A 35 1.51 3.93 5.59
N LEU A 36 2.46 3.33 6.28
CA LEU A 36 2.26 2.28 7.27
C LEU A 36 2.51 2.79 8.69
N GLY A 37 1.97 2.09 9.67
CA GLY A 37 2.17 2.41 11.10
C GLY A 37 0.98 1.95 11.94
N GLN A 38 1.18 1.80 13.25
CA GLN A 38 0.12 1.45 14.20
C GLN A 38 -0.96 2.53 14.27
N ASN A 39 -2.09 2.20 14.88
CA ASN A 39 -3.11 3.19 15.22
C ASN A 39 -2.50 4.24 16.15
N GLY A 40 -2.74 5.50 15.84
CA GLY A 40 -2.10 6.60 16.58
C GLY A 40 -0.68 6.97 16.13
N ALA A 41 -0.08 6.28 15.14
CA ALA A 41 1.27 6.61 14.65
C ALA A 41 1.37 7.95 13.89
N GLY A 42 0.25 8.64 13.63
CA GLY A 42 0.25 9.95 12.97
C GLY A 42 -0.18 9.92 11.49
N LYS A 43 -0.46 8.74 10.91
CA LYS A 43 -0.81 8.58 9.47
C LYS A 43 -1.97 9.49 9.03
N THR A 44 -3.11 9.38 9.70
CA THR A 44 -4.30 10.19 9.39
C THR A 44 -4.05 11.69 9.58
N THR A 45 -3.23 12.07 10.58
CA THR A 45 -2.82 13.47 10.79
C THR A 45 -1.99 13.96 9.61
N LEU A 46 -1.02 13.18 9.14
CA LEU A 46 -0.19 13.51 7.98
C LEU A 46 -1.05 13.69 6.71
N VAL A 47 -1.93 12.71 6.41
CA VAL A 47 -2.84 12.77 5.26
C VAL A 47 -3.76 14.01 5.35
N LYS A 48 -4.35 14.29 6.51
CA LYS A 48 -5.20 15.48 6.69
C LYS A 48 -4.46 16.80 6.49
N ILE A 49 -3.18 16.88 6.85
CA ILE A 49 -2.34 18.06 6.57
C ILE A 49 -2.10 18.18 5.06
N LEU A 50 -1.74 17.09 4.38
CA LEU A 50 -1.52 17.09 2.93
C LEU A 50 -2.78 17.48 2.14
N LEU A 51 -3.96 17.07 2.61
CA LEU A 51 -5.26 17.46 2.07
C LEU A 51 -5.65 18.91 2.42
N GLY A 52 -4.88 19.60 3.29
CA GLY A 52 -5.20 20.94 3.76
C GLY A 52 -6.40 21.02 4.71
N MET A 53 -6.75 19.88 5.33
CA MET A 53 -7.82 19.81 6.35
C MET A 53 -7.30 20.17 7.76
N LEU A 54 -5.98 20.08 7.96
CA LEU A 54 -5.30 20.45 9.20
C LEU A 54 -4.11 21.35 8.90
N VAL A 55 -3.87 22.30 9.79
CA VAL A 55 -2.68 23.15 9.75
C VAL A 55 -1.59 22.50 10.59
N PRO A 56 -0.35 22.37 10.09
CA PRO A 56 0.77 21.89 10.91
C PRO A 56 1.12 22.88 12.04
N THR A 57 1.78 22.42 13.07
CA THR A 57 2.31 23.28 14.14
C THR A 57 3.60 23.95 13.71
N SER A 58 4.48 23.23 13.02
CA SER A 58 5.72 23.71 12.41
C SER A 58 6.10 22.86 11.19
N GLY A 59 7.15 23.27 10.47
CA GLY A 59 7.59 22.65 9.24
C GLY A 59 6.74 23.08 8.03
N SER A 60 6.94 22.44 6.89
CA SER A 60 6.24 22.75 5.65
C SER A 60 5.91 21.52 4.85
N ALA A 61 4.85 21.59 4.04
CA ALA A 61 4.53 20.56 3.08
C ALA A 61 4.02 21.18 1.77
N ARG A 62 4.36 20.54 0.66
CA ARG A 62 3.91 20.88 -0.67
C ARG A 62 3.22 19.70 -1.31
N LEU A 63 2.17 19.99 -2.08
CA LEU A 63 1.44 19.04 -2.90
C LEU A 63 1.34 19.59 -4.32
N LEU A 64 1.79 18.83 -5.32
CA LEU A 64 1.85 19.29 -6.73
C LEU A 64 2.64 20.61 -6.87
N GLY A 65 3.77 20.74 -6.16
CA GLY A 65 4.60 21.95 -6.15
C GLY A 65 4.01 23.16 -5.42
N ARG A 66 2.77 23.06 -4.91
CA ARG A 66 2.05 24.15 -4.22
C ARG A 66 2.01 23.91 -2.71
N PRO A 67 1.96 24.95 -1.88
CA PRO A 67 1.72 24.77 -0.44
C PRO A 67 0.44 23.97 -0.17
N VAL A 68 0.45 23.09 0.82
CA VAL A 68 -0.74 22.34 1.26
C VAL A 68 -1.85 23.33 1.66
N GLY A 69 -3.11 22.95 1.40
CA GLY A 69 -4.26 23.84 1.60
C GLY A 69 -4.59 24.71 0.37
N SER A 70 -3.74 24.74 -0.67
CA SER A 70 -4.05 25.45 -1.93
C SER A 70 -5.31 24.88 -2.59
N ALA A 71 -6.28 25.76 -2.93
CA ALA A 71 -7.48 25.35 -3.64
C ALA A 71 -7.17 24.74 -5.02
N ALA A 72 -6.13 25.22 -5.68
CA ALA A 72 -5.69 24.70 -6.97
C ALA A 72 -5.10 23.29 -6.84
N ALA A 73 -4.33 22.98 -5.78
CA ALA A 73 -3.85 21.63 -5.52
C ALA A 73 -5.02 20.68 -5.20
N ARG A 74 -5.98 21.09 -4.35
CA ARG A 74 -7.13 20.26 -3.97
C ARG A 74 -8.01 19.83 -5.15
N ARG A 75 -8.11 20.63 -6.21
CA ARG A 75 -8.86 20.27 -7.41
C ARG A 75 -8.28 19.08 -8.18
N GLU A 76 -7.00 18.81 -7.96
CA GLU A 76 -6.27 17.71 -8.60
C GLU A 76 -6.13 16.47 -7.67
N VAL A 77 -6.84 16.47 -6.54
CA VAL A 77 -6.75 15.41 -5.52
C VAL A 77 -8.04 14.63 -5.42
N GLY A 78 -7.96 13.32 -5.55
CA GLY A 78 -9.00 12.38 -5.14
C GLY A 78 -8.74 11.89 -3.71
N TYR A 79 -9.79 11.71 -2.94
CA TYR A 79 -9.68 11.22 -1.56
C TYR A 79 -10.79 10.24 -1.23
N LEU A 80 -10.39 9.08 -0.71
CA LEU A 80 -11.26 8.08 -0.12
C LEU A 80 -10.89 7.96 1.37
N PRO A 81 -11.70 8.52 2.30
CA PRO A 81 -11.49 8.33 3.74
C PRO A 81 -11.93 6.93 4.20
N GLU A 82 -11.38 6.44 5.32
CA GLU A 82 -11.75 5.17 5.93
C GLU A 82 -13.25 5.10 6.28
N ASP A 83 -13.79 6.12 6.97
CA ASP A 83 -15.23 6.25 7.29
C ASP A 83 -15.92 7.20 6.29
N HIS A 84 -16.12 6.71 5.08
CA HIS A 84 -16.86 7.47 4.06
C HIS A 84 -18.36 7.20 4.17
N ARG A 85 -19.13 8.25 4.52
CA ARG A 85 -20.59 8.19 4.62
C ARG A 85 -21.22 8.68 3.34
N LEU A 86 -21.67 7.72 2.52
CA LEU A 86 -22.37 8.03 1.28
C LEU A 86 -23.85 8.30 1.57
N PRO A 87 -24.47 9.34 0.97
CA PRO A 87 -25.91 9.59 1.09
C PRO A 87 -26.73 8.42 0.56
N GLU A 88 -27.39 7.69 1.45
CA GLU A 88 -28.00 6.38 1.17
C GLU A 88 -29.25 6.41 0.30
N TYR A 89 -29.85 7.58 0.13
CA TYR A 89 -31.03 7.80 -0.73
C TYR A 89 -30.69 7.91 -2.23
N HIS A 90 -29.42 8.16 -2.57
CA HIS A 90 -28.94 8.15 -3.96
C HIS A 90 -28.78 6.73 -4.51
N THR A 91 -28.71 6.63 -5.84
CA THR A 91 -28.09 5.50 -6.57
C THR A 91 -26.64 5.82 -6.87
N GLY A 92 -25.83 4.82 -7.26
CA GLY A 92 -24.42 5.05 -7.65
C GLY A 92 -24.26 6.14 -8.72
N PRO A 93 -24.93 6.04 -9.89
CA PRO A 93 -24.86 7.07 -10.93
C PRO A 93 -25.31 8.45 -10.46
N SER A 94 -26.38 8.52 -9.66
CA SER A 94 -26.90 9.81 -9.19
C SER A 94 -25.95 10.49 -8.20
N LEU A 95 -25.27 9.71 -7.35
CA LEU A 95 -24.24 10.22 -6.46
C LEU A 95 -23.06 10.78 -7.24
N LEU A 96 -22.55 10.02 -8.20
CA LEU A 96 -21.42 10.43 -9.04
C LEU A 96 -21.78 11.67 -9.91
N ASP A 97 -23.02 11.80 -10.36
CA ASP A 97 -23.47 13.01 -11.07
C ASP A 97 -23.41 14.25 -10.18
N VAL A 98 -23.83 14.14 -8.89
CA VAL A 98 -23.73 15.25 -7.92
C VAL A 98 -22.28 15.63 -7.65
N TYR A 99 -21.44 14.65 -7.31
CA TYR A 99 -20.02 14.94 -7.01
C TYR A 99 -19.26 15.47 -8.22
N GLY A 100 -19.50 14.93 -9.42
CA GLY A 100 -18.91 15.47 -10.65
C GLY A 100 -19.37 16.88 -10.95
N GLY A 101 -20.62 17.22 -10.61
CA GLY A 101 -21.13 18.61 -10.70
C GLY A 101 -20.40 19.56 -9.74
N LEU A 102 -20.15 19.13 -8.49
CA LEU A 102 -19.38 19.91 -7.52
C LEU A 102 -17.92 20.11 -7.95
N GLN A 103 -17.36 19.17 -8.71
CA GLN A 103 -16.03 19.28 -9.30
C GLN A 103 -16.00 20.10 -10.62
N GLY A 104 -17.17 20.56 -11.10
CA GLY A 104 -17.27 21.38 -12.31
C GLY A 104 -17.22 20.57 -13.62
N LEU A 105 -17.36 19.25 -13.58
CA LEU A 105 -17.36 18.43 -14.79
C LEU A 105 -18.62 18.65 -15.63
N PRO A 106 -18.52 18.75 -16.97
CA PRO A 106 -19.68 18.81 -17.87
C PRO A 106 -20.57 17.58 -17.74
N ARG A 107 -21.88 17.75 -17.88
CA ARG A 107 -22.88 16.68 -17.64
C ARG A 107 -22.62 15.41 -18.44
N GLN A 108 -22.23 15.52 -19.69
CA GLN A 108 -21.95 14.36 -20.54
C GLN A 108 -20.69 13.63 -20.08
N GLU A 109 -19.65 14.36 -19.72
CA GLU A 109 -18.40 13.80 -19.20
C GLU A 109 -18.63 13.05 -17.88
N ARG A 110 -19.38 13.65 -16.94
CA ARG A 110 -19.74 13.00 -15.67
C ARG A 110 -20.41 11.65 -15.89
N ARG A 111 -21.41 11.61 -16.80
CA ARG A 111 -22.15 10.37 -17.10
C ARG A 111 -21.27 9.31 -17.71
N ASN A 112 -20.45 9.66 -18.69
CA ASN A 112 -19.55 8.71 -19.35
C ASN A 112 -18.52 8.17 -18.36
N ARG A 113 -17.89 9.07 -17.58
CA ARG A 113 -16.88 8.66 -16.60
C ARG A 113 -17.50 7.85 -15.43
N ALA A 114 -18.70 8.18 -14.98
CA ALA A 114 -19.41 7.41 -13.97
C ALA A 114 -19.72 5.99 -14.46
N ALA A 115 -20.20 5.83 -15.69
CA ALA A 115 -20.47 4.50 -16.26
C ALA A 115 -19.18 3.67 -16.38
N GLU A 116 -18.10 4.26 -16.90
CA GLU A 116 -16.77 3.64 -16.99
C GLU A 116 -16.29 3.14 -15.61
N LEU A 117 -16.32 4.00 -14.58
CA LEU A 117 -15.83 3.66 -13.24
C LEU A 117 -16.72 2.61 -12.56
N LEU A 118 -18.04 2.67 -12.72
CA LEU A 118 -18.94 1.67 -12.17
C LEU A 118 -18.72 0.30 -12.80
N ASP A 119 -18.43 0.24 -14.10
CA ASP A 119 -18.09 -1.00 -14.80
C ASP A 119 -16.74 -1.56 -14.31
N MET A 120 -15.68 -0.75 -14.32
CA MET A 120 -14.34 -1.13 -13.87
C MET A 120 -14.32 -1.64 -12.42
N LEU A 121 -15.22 -1.13 -11.57
CA LEU A 121 -15.33 -1.49 -10.15
C LEU A 121 -16.39 -2.58 -9.89
N GLY A 122 -16.91 -3.24 -10.94
CA GLY A 122 -17.87 -4.34 -10.81
C GLY A 122 -19.20 -3.92 -10.18
N LEU A 123 -19.63 -2.68 -10.42
CA LEU A 123 -20.92 -2.14 -9.98
C LEU A 123 -21.93 -2.01 -11.14
N ALA A 124 -21.56 -2.43 -12.36
CA ALA A 124 -22.47 -2.52 -13.49
C ALA A 124 -23.69 -3.43 -13.17
N GLY A 125 -24.85 -3.05 -13.66
CA GLY A 125 -26.12 -3.73 -13.36
C GLY A 125 -26.75 -3.36 -12.01
N ARG A 126 -26.13 -2.45 -11.26
CA ARG A 126 -26.63 -1.95 -9.96
C ARG A 126 -27.08 -0.49 -10.00
N GLU A 127 -27.20 0.09 -11.19
CA GLU A 127 -27.46 1.52 -11.41
C GLU A 127 -28.79 2.00 -10.80
N LYS A 128 -29.78 1.11 -10.71
CA LYS A 128 -31.10 1.41 -10.14
C LYS A 128 -31.17 1.16 -8.63
N LEU A 129 -30.19 0.44 -8.05
CA LEU A 129 -30.19 0.12 -6.64
C LEU A 129 -29.74 1.34 -5.83
N ARG A 130 -30.48 1.67 -4.77
CA ARG A 130 -30.09 2.73 -3.83
C ARG A 130 -28.91 2.29 -2.98
N ILE A 131 -28.04 3.25 -2.58
CA ILE A 131 -26.82 3.00 -1.79
C ILE A 131 -27.15 2.34 -0.44
N ARG A 132 -28.32 2.57 0.14
CA ARG A 132 -28.77 1.85 1.35
C ARG A 132 -28.80 0.32 1.18
N GLY A 133 -28.97 -0.16 -0.04
CA GLY A 133 -28.95 -1.60 -0.38
C GLY A 133 -27.57 -2.13 -0.78
N TYR A 134 -26.53 -1.28 -0.75
CA TYR A 134 -25.17 -1.70 -1.08
C TYR A 134 -24.53 -2.42 0.11
N SER A 135 -23.77 -3.48 -0.17
CA SER A 135 -22.85 -4.08 0.81
C SER A 135 -21.73 -3.10 1.18
N LYS A 136 -20.99 -3.38 2.27
CA LYS A 136 -19.80 -2.58 2.65
C LYS A 136 -18.82 -2.49 1.49
N GLY A 137 -18.47 -3.60 0.83
CA GLY A 137 -17.58 -3.62 -0.31
C GLY A 137 -18.10 -2.87 -1.55
N MET A 138 -19.43 -2.87 -1.78
CA MET A 138 -20.02 -2.04 -2.85
C MET A 138 -19.92 -0.54 -2.52
N LYS A 139 -20.16 -0.15 -1.27
CA LYS A 139 -19.98 1.24 -0.82
C LYS A 139 -18.53 1.68 -0.96
N GLN A 140 -17.59 0.82 -0.60
CA GLN A 140 -16.15 1.05 -0.74
C GLN A 140 -15.76 1.31 -2.20
N ARG A 141 -16.19 0.43 -3.11
CA ARG A 141 -15.95 0.59 -4.56
C ARG A 141 -16.59 1.85 -5.13
N LEU A 142 -17.79 2.21 -4.67
CA LEU A 142 -18.44 3.48 -5.08
C LEU A 142 -17.68 4.71 -4.56
N GLY A 143 -17.16 4.67 -3.33
CA GLY A 143 -16.29 5.72 -2.79
C GLY A 143 -15.01 5.90 -3.61
N LEU A 144 -14.40 4.81 -4.06
CA LEU A 144 -13.26 4.85 -4.96
C LEU A 144 -13.63 5.45 -6.32
N ALA A 145 -14.80 5.09 -6.89
CA ALA A 145 -15.31 5.71 -8.11
C ALA A 145 -15.46 7.22 -7.96
N GLN A 146 -15.99 7.68 -6.81
CA GLN A 146 -16.12 9.09 -6.48
C GLN A 146 -14.76 9.79 -6.44
N ALA A 147 -13.76 9.20 -5.79
CA ALA A 147 -12.41 9.76 -5.68
C ALA A 147 -11.70 9.88 -7.04
N LEU A 148 -12.02 9.00 -8.00
CA LEU A 148 -11.44 8.97 -9.35
C LEU A 148 -12.22 9.75 -10.42
N LEU A 149 -13.41 10.25 -10.08
CA LEU A 149 -14.37 10.78 -11.05
C LEU A 149 -13.82 11.94 -11.89
N HIS A 150 -13.10 12.85 -11.24
CA HIS A 150 -12.56 14.08 -11.86
C HIS A 150 -11.13 13.91 -12.40
N ARG A 151 -10.65 12.65 -12.55
CA ARG A 151 -9.30 12.34 -13.07
C ARG A 151 -8.19 13.05 -12.29
N PRO A 152 -8.06 12.79 -10.98
CA PRO A 152 -7.08 13.44 -10.13
C PRO A 152 -5.64 13.12 -10.56
N SER A 153 -4.72 14.05 -10.30
CA SER A 153 -3.27 13.82 -10.43
C SER A 153 -2.70 13.07 -9.23
N VAL A 154 -3.36 13.19 -8.07
CA VAL A 154 -2.98 12.52 -6.82
C VAL A 154 -4.21 11.89 -6.17
N LEU A 155 -4.08 10.66 -5.71
CA LEU A 155 -5.13 9.90 -5.05
C LEU A 155 -4.69 9.50 -3.64
N PHE A 156 -5.45 9.90 -2.63
CA PHE A 156 -5.28 9.46 -1.25
C PHE A 156 -6.36 8.45 -0.89
N LEU A 157 -5.94 7.28 -0.44
CA LEU A 157 -6.81 6.14 -0.12
C LEU A 157 -6.55 5.68 1.32
N ASP A 158 -7.57 5.74 2.14
CA ASP A 158 -7.54 5.23 3.51
C ASP A 158 -8.33 3.93 3.56
N GLU A 159 -7.63 2.80 3.76
CA GLU A 159 -8.17 1.43 3.77
C GLU A 159 -9.03 1.09 2.53
N PRO A 160 -8.49 1.20 1.30
CA PRO A 160 -9.29 1.12 0.06
C PRO A 160 -9.96 -0.24 -0.18
N THR A 161 -9.47 -1.31 0.46
CA THR A 161 -9.95 -2.69 0.29
C THR A 161 -10.72 -3.23 1.50
N ASP A 162 -10.99 -2.36 2.52
CA ASP A 162 -11.71 -2.80 3.71
C ASP A 162 -13.14 -3.25 3.40
N GLY A 163 -13.48 -4.46 3.87
CA GLY A 163 -14.78 -5.08 3.64
C GLY A 163 -15.05 -5.52 2.20
N VAL A 164 -14.02 -5.54 1.35
CA VAL A 164 -14.11 -6.01 -0.04
C VAL A 164 -13.66 -7.47 -0.12
N ASP A 165 -14.36 -8.28 -0.89
CA ASP A 165 -14.03 -9.68 -1.16
C ASP A 165 -12.73 -9.84 -1.98
N PRO A 166 -12.09 -11.02 -2.03
CA PRO A 166 -10.83 -11.21 -2.72
C PRO A 166 -10.87 -10.84 -4.21
N VAL A 167 -12.00 -11.08 -4.89
CA VAL A 167 -12.16 -10.72 -6.31
C VAL A 167 -12.20 -9.20 -6.47
N GLY A 168 -12.97 -8.53 -5.62
CA GLY A 168 -13.04 -7.07 -5.60
C GLY A 168 -11.72 -6.41 -5.23
N ARG A 169 -10.94 -6.99 -4.31
CA ARG A 169 -9.59 -6.50 -3.97
C ARG A 169 -8.65 -6.56 -5.17
N LYS A 170 -8.69 -7.66 -5.93
CA LYS A 170 -7.93 -7.76 -7.19
C LYS A 170 -8.35 -6.69 -8.19
N GLN A 171 -9.66 -6.45 -8.37
CA GLN A 171 -10.17 -5.41 -9.26
C GLN A 171 -9.69 -4.01 -8.86
N ILE A 172 -9.73 -3.70 -7.55
CA ILE A 172 -9.22 -2.42 -7.02
C ILE A 172 -7.72 -2.31 -7.31
N ARG A 173 -6.92 -3.32 -7.03
CA ARG A 173 -5.49 -3.33 -7.30
C ARG A 173 -5.18 -3.08 -8.78
N ASP A 174 -5.84 -3.83 -9.68
CA ASP A 174 -5.65 -3.70 -11.13
C ASP A 174 -6.00 -2.28 -11.59
N LEU A 175 -7.07 -1.67 -11.05
CA LEU A 175 -7.45 -0.28 -11.29
C LEU A 175 -6.37 0.71 -10.82
N LEU A 176 -5.84 0.55 -9.61
CA LEU A 176 -4.82 1.44 -9.06
C LEU A 176 -3.53 1.38 -9.89
N LEU A 177 -3.11 0.19 -10.32
CA LEU A 177 -1.96 0.02 -11.20
C LEU A 177 -2.20 0.66 -12.58
N ALA A 178 -3.41 0.58 -13.12
CA ALA A 178 -3.79 1.25 -14.36
C ALA A 178 -3.77 2.77 -14.23
N GLU A 179 -4.28 3.33 -13.13
CA GLU A 179 -4.24 4.77 -12.87
C GLU A 179 -2.79 5.27 -12.65
N ARG A 180 -1.95 4.49 -11.94
CA ARG A 180 -0.50 4.76 -11.84
C ARG A 180 0.16 4.82 -13.22
N ALA A 181 -0.13 3.86 -14.10
CA ALA A 181 0.40 3.82 -15.46
C ALA A 181 -0.03 5.04 -16.30
N ARG A 182 -1.15 5.70 -15.94
CA ARG A 182 -1.60 6.98 -16.52
C ARG A 182 -0.91 8.21 -15.91
N GLY A 183 0.00 8.02 -14.95
CA GLY A 183 0.73 9.08 -14.29
C GLY A 183 0.13 9.58 -12.97
N VAL A 184 -0.91 8.94 -12.45
CA VAL A 184 -1.49 9.26 -11.14
C VAL A 184 -0.55 8.80 -10.03
N THR A 185 -0.29 9.67 -9.06
CA THR A 185 0.42 9.29 -7.82
C THR A 185 -0.60 8.87 -6.78
N ILE A 186 -0.38 7.72 -6.14
CA ILE A 186 -1.35 7.11 -5.24
C ILE A 186 -0.75 6.93 -3.86
N PHE A 187 -1.40 7.47 -2.84
CA PHE A 187 -1.10 7.23 -1.43
C PHE A 187 -2.09 6.21 -0.89
N ILE A 188 -1.56 5.14 -0.31
CA ILE A 188 -2.36 4.10 0.34
C ILE A 188 -1.99 4.05 1.81
N ASN A 189 -2.96 4.26 2.69
CA ASN A 189 -2.89 3.93 4.09
C ASN A 189 -3.67 2.62 4.29
N SER A 190 -2.99 1.53 4.66
CA SER A 190 -3.63 0.25 4.92
C SER A 190 -2.91 -0.51 6.04
N HIS A 191 -3.67 -1.32 6.77
CA HIS A 191 -3.15 -2.28 7.73
C HIS A 191 -2.94 -3.67 7.11
N LEU A 192 -3.38 -3.90 5.86
CA LEU A 192 -3.21 -5.14 5.12
C LEU A 192 -1.85 -5.15 4.41
N LEU A 193 -0.78 -5.45 5.16
CA LEU A 193 0.61 -5.33 4.69
C LEU A 193 0.89 -6.14 3.43
N GLY A 194 0.31 -7.35 3.29
CA GLY A 194 0.45 -8.17 2.09
C GLY A 194 -0.17 -7.56 0.83
N GLU A 195 -1.21 -6.71 0.96
CA GLU A 195 -1.76 -5.97 -0.18
C GLU A 195 -0.90 -4.77 -0.55
N VAL A 196 -0.37 -4.06 0.47
CA VAL A 196 0.58 -2.97 0.27
C VAL A 196 1.83 -3.45 -0.45
N GLU A 197 2.36 -4.61 -0.05
CA GLU A 197 3.52 -5.24 -0.68
C GLU A 197 3.31 -5.56 -2.17
N GLN A 198 2.07 -5.91 -2.56
CA GLN A 198 1.73 -6.25 -3.94
C GLN A 198 1.49 -5.05 -4.86
N VAL A 199 1.18 -3.87 -4.31
CA VAL A 199 0.74 -2.72 -5.12
C VAL A 199 1.65 -1.51 -5.00
N CYS A 200 2.35 -1.36 -3.86
CA CYS A 200 3.19 -0.19 -3.62
C CYS A 200 4.59 -0.34 -4.23
N ASP A 201 5.11 0.74 -4.77
CA ASP A 201 6.49 0.86 -5.21
C ASP A 201 7.41 1.18 -4.04
N ARG A 202 6.95 2.09 -3.17
CA ARG A 202 7.66 2.59 -2.00
C ARG A 202 6.73 2.64 -0.79
N VAL A 203 7.32 2.51 0.38
CA VAL A 203 6.60 2.60 1.65
C VAL A 203 7.33 3.48 2.64
N ALA A 204 6.56 4.11 3.52
CA ALA A 204 7.06 4.77 4.73
C ALA A 204 6.36 4.18 5.94
N ILE A 205 7.12 3.88 6.99
CA ILE A 205 6.61 3.39 8.27
C ILE A 205 6.71 4.50 9.29
N LEU A 206 5.57 4.94 9.80
CA LEU A 206 5.48 5.88 10.91
C LEU A 206 5.37 5.14 12.24
N LYS A 207 6.12 5.61 13.24
CA LYS A 207 6.06 5.14 14.62
C LYS A 207 6.06 6.36 15.56
N GLN A 208 5.03 6.50 16.39
CA GLN A 208 4.89 7.59 17.36
C GLN A 208 5.12 9.00 16.76
N GLY A 209 4.54 9.24 15.58
CA GLY A 209 4.65 10.52 14.88
C GLY A 209 5.99 10.77 14.19
N GLN A 210 6.89 9.81 14.15
CA GLN A 210 8.20 9.92 13.49
C GLN A 210 8.31 8.93 12.33
N LEU A 211 9.14 9.26 11.34
CA LEU A 211 9.49 8.37 10.24
C LEU A 211 10.51 7.34 10.74
N ALA A 212 10.10 6.09 10.88
CA ALA A 212 10.96 4.99 11.31
C ALA A 212 11.74 4.38 10.14
N LEU A 213 11.10 4.26 8.98
CA LEU A 213 11.69 3.67 7.78
C LEU A 213 11.03 4.24 6.53
N ILE A 214 11.79 4.40 5.46
CA ILE A 214 11.30 4.74 4.12
C ILE A 214 12.20 4.09 3.06
N GLY A 215 11.60 3.52 2.02
CA GLY A 215 12.35 2.91 0.92
C GLY A 215 11.41 2.32 -0.13
N THR A 216 11.97 1.72 -1.17
CA THR A 216 11.22 0.84 -2.07
C THR A 216 10.79 -0.41 -1.30
N VAL A 217 9.70 -1.06 -1.73
CA VAL A 217 9.22 -2.29 -1.08
C VAL A 217 10.34 -3.35 -1.02
N PRO A 218 11.12 -3.64 -2.10
CA PRO A 218 12.24 -4.57 -2.02
C PRO A 218 13.34 -4.19 -1.03
N GLU A 219 13.69 -2.89 -0.91
CA GLU A 219 14.67 -2.40 0.07
C GLU A 219 14.20 -2.60 1.51
N VAL A 220 12.91 -2.33 1.77
CA VAL A 220 12.30 -2.43 3.11
C VAL A 220 12.11 -3.88 3.53
N VAL A 221 11.66 -4.73 2.63
CA VAL A 221 11.47 -6.16 2.85
C VAL A 221 12.79 -6.89 3.05
N GLY A 222 13.80 -6.52 2.24
CA GLY A 222 15.12 -7.11 2.28
C GLY A 222 15.15 -8.58 1.83
N GLU A 223 16.33 -9.13 1.83
CA GLU A 223 16.57 -10.55 1.57
C GLU A 223 16.88 -11.27 2.89
N LYS A 224 16.33 -12.46 3.07
CA LYS A 224 16.67 -13.33 4.21
C LYS A 224 18.03 -13.99 4.00
N ALA A 225 18.62 -14.44 5.09
CA ALA A 225 19.83 -15.28 5.04
C ALA A 225 19.52 -16.73 4.57
N THR A 226 18.24 -17.02 4.29
CA THR A 226 17.73 -18.34 3.92
C THR A 226 17.40 -18.40 2.43
N TRP A 227 17.44 -19.62 1.87
CA TRP A 227 17.11 -19.90 0.47
C TRP A 227 15.98 -20.92 0.40
N LEU A 228 15.15 -20.83 -0.63
CA LEU A 228 14.19 -21.86 -0.98
C LEU A 228 14.80 -22.76 -2.03
N VAL A 229 14.81 -24.08 -1.77
CA VAL A 229 15.40 -25.07 -2.67
C VAL A 229 14.41 -26.21 -2.92
N ALA A 230 14.40 -26.74 -4.14
CA ALA A 230 13.73 -27.98 -4.48
C ALA A 230 14.69 -28.88 -5.25
N PHE A 231 14.53 -30.20 -5.07
CA PHE A 231 15.35 -31.21 -5.70
C PHE A 231 14.54 -32.01 -6.72
N ASP A 232 15.23 -32.73 -7.59
CA ASP A 232 14.65 -33.63 -8.58
C ASP A 232 14.03 -34.90 -7.96
N ARG A 233 14.39 -35.21 -6.70
CA ARG A 233 13.93 -36.35 -5.92
C ARG A 233 13.78 -36.02 -4.44
N PRO A 234 13.00 -36.77 -3.66
CA PRO A 234 12.86 -36.54 -2.23
C PRO A 234 14.21 -36.58 -1.49
N VAL A 235 14.39 -35.66 -0.56
CA VAL A 235 15.53 -35.64 0.36
C VAL A 235 15.12 -36.46 1.58
N PRO A 236 15.92 -37.49 1.97
CA PRO A 236 15.66 -38.24 3.18
C PRO A 236 15.71 -37.37 4.45
N ASP A 237 14.87 -37.65 5.43
CA ASP A 237 14.75 -36.83 6.67
C ASP A 237 16.02 -36.81 7.51
N ASP A 238 16.86 -37.89 7.41
CA ASP A 238 18.11 -38.01 8.11
C ASP A 238 19.31 -37.40 7.38
N HIS A 239 19.07 -36.75 6.25
CA HIS A 239 20.13 -36.22 5.40
C HIS A 239 20.79 -35.00 6.05
N ARG A 240 22.07 -35.11 6.37
CA ARG A 240 22.89 -34.02 6.93
C ARG A 240 23.77 -33.43 5.85
N TRP A 241 23.72 -32.12 5.75
CA TRP A 241 24.57 -31.32 4.86
C TRP A 241 25.73 -30.73 5.65
N SER A 242 26.92 -30.66 5.06
CA SER A 242 28.12 -30.20 5.76
C SER A 242 28.18 -28.68 5.94
N ALA A 243 27.56 -27.91 5.02
CA ALA A 243 27.61 -26.45 5.00
C ALA A 243 26.23 -25.80 5.17
N ALA A 244 25.21 -26.59 5.47
CA ALA A 244 23.83 -26.10 5.48
C ALA A 244 22.87 -26.99 6.32
N ARG A 245 21.75 -26.37 6.70
CA ARG A 245 20.61 -27.06 7.32
C ARG A 245 19.36 -26.85 6.46
N LEU A 246 18.67 -27.93 6.16
CA LEU A 246 17.37 -27.92 5.51
C LEU A 246 16.25 -28.01 6.55
N THR A 247 15.20 -27.21 6.34
CA THR A 247 13.92 -27.31 7.07
C THR A 247 12.77 -27.28 6.06
N PRO A 248 11.57 -27.82 6.38
CA PRO A 248 10.44 -27.76 5.45
C PRO A 248 10.14 -26.33 4.99
N GLY A 249 9.99 -26.12 3.68
CA GLY A 249 9.78 -24.82 3.06
C GLY A 249 8.32 -24.35 2.93
N GLY A 250 7.39 -25.07 3.56
CA GLY A 250 5.96 -24.71 3.59
C GLY A 250 5.12 -25.29 2.44
N ALA A 251 5.73 -25.74 1.35
CA ALA A 251 5.08 -26.46 0.27
C ALA A 251 5.73 -27.84 0.07
N GLU A 252 4.99 -28.79 -0.47
CA GLU A 252 5.49 -30.14 -0.73
C GLU A 252 6.68 -30.10 -1.70
N GLY A 253 7.76 -30.74 -1.31
CA GLY A 253 9.00 -30.79 -2.11
C GLY A 253 9.87 -29.52 -2.04
N LEU A 254 9.44 -28.49 -1.32
CA LEU A 254 10.21 -27.26 -1.12
C LEU A 254 10.88 -27.27 0.26
N TRP A 255 12.16 -26.92 0.29
CA TRP A 255 12.95 -26.86 1.52
C TRP A 255 13.48 -25.45 1.75
N ARG A 256 13.58 -25.04 3.01
CA ARG A 256 14.29 -23.83 3.41
C ARG A 256 15.71 -24.19 3.78
N LEU A 257 16.67 -23.61 3.07
CA LEU A 257 18.10 -23.82 3.24
C LEU A 257 18.67 -22.70 4.11
N HIS A 258 19.25 -23.09 5.23
CA HIS A 258 20.00 -22.22 6.12
C HIS A 258 21.49 -22.49 5.89
N LEU A 259 22.25 -21.46 5.50
CA LEU A 259 23.69 -21.54 5.26
C LEU A 259 24.45 -21.09 6.49
N ASP A 260 25.57 -21.79 6.79
CA ASP A 260 26.44 -21.46 7.92
C ASP A 260 27.38 -20.27 7.62
N SER A 261 27.55 -19.94 6.32
CA SER A 261 28.42 -18.83 5.87
C SER A 261 27.93 -18.24 4.55
N ALA A 262 28.42 -17.02 4.20
CA ALA A 262 28.08 -16.35 2.94
C ALA A 262 28.46 -17.19 1.70
N ASP A 263 29.61 -17.91 1.74
CA ASP A 263 30.08 -18.78 0.66
C ASP A 263 29.46 -20.18 0.69
N GLY A 264 28.52 -20.41 1.61
CA GLY A 264 27.88 -21.71 1.84
C GLY A 264 27.08 -22.21 0.64
N ILE A 265 26.58 -21.32 -0.22
CA ILE A 265 25.73 -21.70 -1.35
C ILE A 265 26.49 -22.53 -2.38
N ASP A 266 27.71 -22.16 -2.74
CA ASP A 266 28.51 -22.88 -3.73
C ASP A 266 28.90 -24.26 -3.18
N ARG A 267 29.33 -24.33 -1.92
CA ARG A 267 29.64 -25.59 -1.23
C ARG A 267 28.42 -26.51 -1.16
N PHE A 268 27.25 -25.95 -0.84
CA PHE A 268 26.01 -26.71 -0.82
C PHE A 268 25.65 -27.27 -2.20
N GLN A 269 25.81 -26.47 -3.26
CA GLN A 269 25.55 -26.93 -4.63
C GLN A 269 26.50 -28.05 -5.07
N GLU A 270 27.80 -27.92 -4.75
CA GLU A 270 28.78 -28.96 -5.02
C GLU A 270 28.47 -30.24 -4.25
N GLU A 271 28.15 -30.14 -2.96
CA GLU A 271 27.77 -31.28 -2.12
C GLU A 271 26.48 -31.95 -2.66
N ALA A 272 25.46 -31.19 -3.04
CA ALA A 272 24.24 -31.72 -3.62
C ALA A 272 24.52 -32.53 -4.90
N ARG A 273 25.31 -31.96 -5.82
CA ARG A 273 25.73 -32.65 -7.05
C ARG A 273 26.54 -33.90 -6.74
N GLY A 274 27.51 -33.83 -5.83
CA GLY A 274 28.34 -34.98 -5.44
C GLY A 274 27.54 -36.14 -4.83
N ARG A 275 26.41 -35.85 -4.21
CA ARG A 275 25.46 -36.80 -3.66
C ARG A 275 24.36 -37.23 -4.66
N GLY A 276 24.44 -36.73 -5.90
CA GLY A 276 23.51 -37.05 -6.99
C GLY A 276 22.15 -36.38 -6.89
N PHE A 277 22.00 -35.27 -6.17
CA PHE A 277 20.81 -34.42 -6.18
C PHE A 277 20.96 -33.34 -7.22
N LEU A 278 19.90 -33.13 -8.03
CA LEU A 278 19.81 -31.99 -8.95
C LEU A 278 18.86 -30.95 -8.37
N LEU A 279 19.36 -29.72 -8.24
CA LEU A 279 18.53 -28.59 -7.83
C LEU A 279 17.58 -28.23 -8.97
N ARG A 280 16.28 -28.21 -8.70
CA ARG A 280 15.21 -27.80 -9.59
C ARG A 280 14.79 -26.36 -9.33
N HIS A 281 14.96 -25.91 -8.09
CA HIS A 281 14.68 -24.55 -7.66
C HIS A 281 15.75 -24.11 -6.67
N LEU A 282 16.21 -22.88 -6.79
CA LEU A 282 17.11 -22.24 -5.85
C LEU A 282 16.87 -20.73 -5.92
N GLU A 283 16.22 -20.19 -4.90
CA GLU A 283 15.88 -18.77 -4.81
C GLU A 283 16.15 -18.29 -3.40
N ARG A 284 16.74 -17.09 -3.27
CA ARG A 284 16.92 -16.46 -1.97
C ARG A 284 15.57 -16.05 -1.41
N GLU A 285 15.27 -16.46 -0.19
CA GLU A 285 14.00 -16.13 0.44
C GLU A 285 13.95 -14.61 0.72
N ARG A 286 12.86 -13.99 0.33
CA ARG A 286 12.60 -12.59 0.65
C ARG A 286 11.89 -12.51 1.99
N GLY A 287 12.16 -11.45 2.74
CA GLY A 287 11.36 -11.08 3.88
C GLY A 287 9.93 -10.69 3.46
N THR A 288 9.14 -10.28 4.41
CA THR A 288 7.82 -9.67 4.15
C THR A 288 7.74 -8.31 4.83
N LEU A 289 6.87 -7.44 4.32
CA LEU A 289 6.57 -6.18 4.99
C LEU A 289 6.06 -6.40 6.42
N GLU A 290 5.34 -7.50 6.64
CA GLU A 290 4.83 -7.86 7.96
C GLU A 290 5.95 -8.17 8.94
N GLU A 291 6.94 -8.96 8.54
CA GLU A 291 8.12 -9.26 9.36
C GLU A 291 8.92 -7.99 9.71
N THR A 292 9.17 -7.14 8.72
CA THR A 292 9.87 -5.86 8.93
C THR A 292 9.07 -4.93 9.87
N TYR A 293 7.76 -4.87 9.67
CA TYR A 293 6.86 -4.06 10.49
C TYR A 293 6.84 -4.54 11.94
N LEU A 294 6.75 -5.86 12.18
CA LEU A 294 6.78 -6.46 13.52
C LEU A 294 8.12 -6.21 14.21
N ALA A 295 9.24 -6.39 13.51
CA ALA A 295 10.57 -6.10 14.05
C ALA A 295 10.72 -4.63 14.50
N LEU A 296 10.17 -3.68 13.72
CA LEU A 296 10.16 -2.27 14.10
C LEU A 296 9.20 -1.99 15.27
N ALA A 297 8.09 -2.73 15.38
CA ALA A 297 7.17 -2.60 16.51
C ALA A 297 7.85 -3.02 17.81
N ASP A 298 8.52 -4.18 17.82
CA ASP A 298 9.19 -4.77 18.99
C ASP A 298 10.42 -3.97 19.44
N ALA A 299 11.20 -3.41 18.51
CA ALA A 299 12.37 -2.58 18.80
C ALA A 299 12.08 -1.29 19.60
N GLY A 300 10.87 -1.05 20.03
CA GLY A 300 10.44 0.11 20.80
C GLY A 300 9.61 -0.20 22.04
N GLY A 301 9.60 -1.47 22.48
CA GLY A 301 9.05 -1.82 23.80
C GLY A 301 9.81 -1.09 24.90
N PRO A 302 9.17 -0.69 26.02
CA PRO A 302 9.86 -0.05 27.10
C PRO A 302 10.92 -0.99 27.65
N SER A 303 12.18 -0.56 27.60
CA SER A 303 13.18 -1.11 28.52
C SER A 303 12.65 -0.85 29.94
N SER A 304 12.14 -1.91 30.53
CA SER A 304 11.70 -1.98 31.94
C SER A 304 12.78 -1.52 32.88
#